data_aadeee3e854d4205abe5aa207fa25a64
#
_entry.id   aadeee3e854d4205abe5aa207fa25a64
#
_cell.length_a   1.000
_cell.length_b   1.000
_cell.length_c   1.000
_cell.angle_alpha   90.00
_cell.angle_beta   90.00
_cell.angle_gamma   90.00
#
_symmetry.space_group_name_H-M   'P 1'
#
loop_
_entity.id
_entity.type
_entity.pdbx_description
1 polymer ?
#
loop_
_entity_poly.entity_id
_entity_poly.type
_entity_poly.pdbx_seq_one_letter_code
_entity_poly.pdbx_strand_id
1 'polypeptide(L)'
;MVHRVTAGCCWFMMLVLGCPLYAAEKLVGLQSAPSIAMALPWFAEETRLYPKYDLDFQLVYIASSGIVTAAMSSGNGNVGIVGGEGPMRAFLAGNTDFVFIGSIKNVLTHSIMGKPDIKRPEDLKGKRIGVGRIGGNGHYFAVYGMRAKGLDPLRDANLIQTGGAPETIQALLSGAVDAASVTTPQDTRAAFLGYNYVIDGREIRPPFIAAGFVTLRSLITKRPKAVSQFMHTMAESLKVMVSDRELAFRVIGRKIGLTDRKVFDAAYNQELKVLEPKFEINPASIQATLDEISRTDPRAKQIKPEQLIDRRFLEEMEKDGTFERLAR
;
A
#
# COMPACT_ATOMS: atom_id res chain seq x y z
N MET A 1 -3.67 90.76 12.02
CA MET A 1 -4.64 89.63 12.20
C MET A 1 -4.15 88.40 11.45
N VAL A 2 -3.58 87.45 12.16
CA VAL A 2 -2.98 86.24 11.55
C VAL A 2 -3.83 85.08 12.06
N HIS A 3 -4.53 84.41 11.09
CA HIS A 3 -5.29 83.18 11.40
C HIS A 3 -4.37 81.94 11.29
N ARG A 4 -4.17 81.24 12.41
CA ARG A 4 -3.55 79.96 12.46
C ARG A 4 -4.61 78.86 12.14
N VAL A 5 -4.38 78.10 11.06
CA VAL A 5 -5.14 76.89 10.77
C VAL A 5 -4.37 75.74 11.37
N THR A 6 -4.93 75.04 12.34
CA THR A 6 -4.40 73.80 12.89
C THR A 6 -4.93 72.62 12.06
N ALA A 7 -4.03 71.94 11.32
CA ALA A 7 -4.35 70.68 10.63
C ALA A 7 -4.28 69.51 11.60
N GLY A 8 -5.42 68.90 11.88
CA GLY A 8 -5.54 67.65 12.66
C GLY A 8 -5.20 66.44 11.79
N CYS A 9 -4.10 65.77 12.10
CA CYS A 9 -3.71 64.49 11.46
C CYS A 9 -4.44 63.31 12.14
N CYS A 10 -5.52 62.81 11.53
CA CYS A 10 -6.14 61.56 11.98
C CYS A 10 -5.30 60.37 11.47
N TRP A 11 -4.54 59.77 12.36
CA TRP A 11 -3.90 58.48 12.11
C TRP A 11 -4.95 57.37 12.18
N PHE A 12 -5.33 56.83 11.02
CA PHE A 12 -6.16 55.63 10.91
C PHE A 12 -5.26 54.41 11.06
N MET A 13 -5.21 53.83 12.26
CA MET A 13 -4.46 52.62 12.57
C MET A 13 -5.23 51.44 12.00
N MET A 14 -4.83 50.97 10.77
CA MET A 14 -5.35 49.77 10.15
C MET A 14 -4.83 48.55 10.96
N LEU A 15 -5.69 47.97 11.80
CA LEU A 15 -5.48 46.66 12.39
C LEU A 15 -5.56 45.62 11.29
N VAL A 16 -4.39 45.23 10.74
CA VAL A 16 -4.27 44.04 9.92
C VAL A 16 -4.44 42.83 10.83
N LEU A 17 -5.65 42.29 10.90
CA LEU A 17 -5.92 40.96 11.46
C LEU A 17 -5.17 39.96 10.60
N GLY A 18 -3.94 39.64 10.99
CA GLY A 18 -3.18 38.54 10.41
C GLY A 18 -3.91 37.23 10.72
N CYS A 19 -4.73 36.74 9.78
CA CYS A 19 -5.12 35.33 9.79
C CYS A 19 -3.82 34.51 9.83
N PRO A 20 -3.62 33.61 10.78
CA PRO A 20 -2.51 32.69 10.73
C PRO A 20 -2.64 31.89 9.44
N LEU A 21 -1.76 32.13 8.47
CA LEU A 21 -1.60 31.28 7.31
C LEU A 21 -1.08 29.94 7.86
N TYR A 22 -1.98 29.00 8.14
CA TYR A 22 -1.61 27.65 8.49
C TYR A 22 -0.95 27.05 7.25
N ALA A 23 0.37 26.91 7.28
CA ALA A 23 1.07 26.22 6.21
C ALA A 23 0.64 24.75 6.19
N ALA A 24 0.33 24.25 5.00
CA ALA A 24 -0.01 22.84 4.82
C ALA A 24 1.08 21.91 5.37
N GLU A 25 0.69 20.82 5.99
CA GLU A 25 1.62 19.82 6.53
C GLU A 25 2.30 19.07 5.39
N LYS A 26 3.63 19.13 5.33
CA LYS A 26 4.41 18.43 4.28
C LYS A 26 4.65 16.98 4.65
N LEU A 27 4.23 16.04 3.81
CA LEU A 27 4.51 14.63 3.96
C LEU A 27 5.04 14.03 2.66
N VAL A 28 6.05 13.17 2.77
CA VAL A 28 6.52 12.31 1.69
C VAL A 28 5.98 10.90 1.94
N GLY A 29 5.14 10.43 1.03
CA GLY A 29 4.63 9.06 1.01
C GLY A 29 5.46 8.19 0.07
N LEU A 30 5.75 6.97 0.50
CA LEU A 30 6.46 5.97 -0.29
C LEU A 30 5.55 4.80 -0.58
N GLN A 31 5.42 4.40 -1.85
CA GLN A 31 4.54 3.32 -2.31
C GLN A 31 5.36 2.15 -2.85
N SER A 32 5.09 0.93 -2.39
CA SER A 32 5.89 -0.25 -2.76
C SER A 32 5.46 -0.98 -4.03
N ALA A 33 4.24 -0.74 -4.52
CA ALA A 33 3.73 -1.36 -5.74
C ALA A 33 2.64 -0.52 -6.40
N PRO A 34 2.61 -0.44 -7.75
CA PRO A 34 1.49 0.15 -8.48
C PRO A 34 0.37 -0.90 -8.61
N SER A 35 -0.53 -0.95 -7.63
CA SER A 35 -1.66 -1.89 -7.59
C SER A 35 -2.95 -1.18 -7.21
N ILE A 36 -4.10 -1.85 -7.45
CA ILE A 36 -5.42 -1.28 -7.12
C ILE A 36 -5.55 -1.03 -5.61
N ALA A 37 -5.11 -1.97 -4.76
CA ALA A 37 -5.14 -1.79 -3.31
C ALA A 37 -4.31 -0.60 -2.82
N MET A 38 -3.26 -0.22 -3.53
CA MET A 38 -2.39 0.89 -3.15
C MET A 38 -2.72 2.19 -3.91
N ALA A 39 -3.86 2.27 -4.59
CA ALA A 39 -4.21 3.40 -5.47
C ALA A 39 -4.72 4.65 -4.74
N LEU A 40 -5.06 4.57 -3.45
CA LEU A 40 -5.71 5.66 -2.71
C LEU A 40 -5.00 7.02 -2.84
N PRO A 41 -3.66 7.13 -2.78
CA PRO A 41 -2.98 8.40 -2.99
C PRO A 41 -3.20 9.01 -4.38
N TRP A 42 -3.42 8.18 -5.40
CA TRP A 42 -3.70 8.66 -6.76
C TRP A 42 -5.07 9.32 -6.86
N PHE A 43 -6.06 8.79 -6.12
CA PHE A 43 -7.38 9.40 -6.02
C PHE A 43 -7.34 10.71 -5.24
N ALA A 44 -6.58 10.75 -4.14
CA ALA A 44 -6.37 11.98 -3.38
C ALA A 44 -5.76 13.09 -4.24
N GLU A 45 -4.78 12.76 -5.09
CA GLU A 45 -4.17 13.68 -6.04
C GLU A 45 -5.20 14.16 -7.09
N GLU A 46 -5.89 13.21 -7.76
CA GLU A 46 -6.84 13.49 -8.84
C GLU A 46 -8.02 14.35 -8.40
N THR A 47 -8.53 14.11 -7.20
CA THR A 47 -9.70 14.81 -6.64
C THR A 47 -9.35 15.95 -5.69
N ARG A 48 -8.07 16.31 -5.62
CA ARG A 48 -7.55 17.42 -4.80
C ARG A 48 -7.91 17.31 -3.31
N LEU A 49 -7.88 16.10 -2.77
CA LEU A 49 -8.16 15.88 -1.35
C LEU A 49 -7.01 16.36 -0.45
N TYR A 50 -5.76 16.35 -0.92
CA TYR A 50 -4.64 16.82 -0.11
C TYR A 50 -4.82 18.26 0.37
N PRO A 51 -5.12 19.25 -0.50
CA PRO A 51 -5.41 20.61 -0.03
C PRO A 51 -6.64 20.72 0.88
N LYS A 52 -7.67 19.88 0.66
CA LYS A 52 -8.87 19.84 1.52
C LYS A 52 -8.53 19.48 2.97
N TYR A 53 -7.49 18.66 3.15
CA TYR A 53 -7.01 18.23 4.47
C TYR A 53 -5.73 18.93 4.90
N ASP A 54 -5.44 20.11 4.37
CA ASP A 54 -4.23 20.91 4.69
C ASP A 54 -2.93 20.11 4.55
N LEU A 55 -2.82 19.24 3.55
CA LEU A 55 -1.63 18.46 3.24
C LEU A 55 -0.94 18.96 1.97
N ASP A 56 0.39 19.07 2.03
CA ASP A 56 1.31 19.12 0.90
C ASP A 56 1.97 17.73 0.80
N PHE A 57 1.40 16.85 -0.01
CA PHE A 57 1.78 15.44 -0.08
C PHE A 57 2.47 15.10 -1.39
N GLN A 58 3.65 14.51 -1.28
CA GLN A 58 4.39 13.98 -2.42
C GLN A 58 4.43 12.44 -2.35
N LEU A 59 4.00 11.76 -3.41
CA LEU A 59 4.09 10.30 -3.52
C LEU A 59 5.30 9.89 -4.37
N VAL A 60 6.11 8.96 -3.83
CA VAL A 60 7.24 8.36 -4.55
C VAL A 60 7.05 6.84 -4.62
N TYR A 61 7.12 6.29 -5.83
CA TYR A 61 7.12 4.85 -6.04
C TYR A 61 8.53 4.28 -5.89
N ILE A 62 8.68 3.27 -5.05
CA ILE A 62 9.93 2.50 -4.87
C ILE A 62 9.57 1.02 -4.81
N ALA A 63 9.96 0.25 -5.80
CA ALA A 63 9.63 -1.16 -5.88
C ALA A 63 10.12 -1.95 -4.65
N SER A 64 9.21 -2.66 -3.98
CA SER A 64 9.40 -3.51 -2.80
C SER A 64 9.27 -2.81 -1.45
N SER A 65 8.51 -3.45 -0.56
CA SER A 65 8.30 -3.01 0.84
C SER A 65 9.61 -2.88 1.61
N GLY A 66 10.58 -3.77 1.39
CA GLY A 66 11.87 -3.72 2.07
C GLY A 66 12.68 -2.46 1.73
N ILE A 67 12.67 -2.04 0.44
CA ILE A 67 13.40 -0.83 0.01
C ILE A 67 12.68 0.43 0.52
N VAL A 68 11.34 0.46 0.46
CA VAL A 68 10.54 1.54 1.07
C VAL A 68 10.88 1.67 2.56
N THR A 69 10.90 0.56 3.29
CA THR A 69 11.22 0.55 4.72
C THR A 69 12.63 1.07 5.00
N ALA A 70 13.62 0.69 4.19
CA ALA A 70 14.99 1.20 4.30
C ALA A 70 15.06 2.72 4.04
N ALA A 71 14.34 3.22 3.02
CA ALA A 71 14.24 4.64 2.73
C ALA A 71 13.59 5.43 3.88
N MET A 72 12.53 4.90 4.50
CA MET A 72 11.91 5.50 5.69
C MET A 72 12.87 5.50 6.88
N SER A 73 13.60 4.42 7.11
CA SER A 73 14.64 4.34 8.17
C SER A 73 15.72 5.41 8.01
N SER A 74 16.03 5.79 6.77
CA SER A 74 17.00 6.83 6.43
C SER A 74 16.41 8.25 6.41
N GLY A 75 15.13 8.42 6.81
CA GLY A 75 14.45 9.72 6.84
C GLY A 75 13.95 10.24 5.50
N ASN A 76 13.97 9.42 4.43
CA ASN A 76 13.55 9.81 3.09
C ASN A 76 12.03 9.62 2.84
N GLY A 77 11.26 9.28 3.85
CA GLY A 77 9.80 9.13 3.77
C GLY A 77 9.15 9.23 5.14
N ASN A 78 7.93 9.73 5.16
CA ASN A 78 7.13 9.94 6.36
C ASN A 78 6.11 8.83 6.59
N VAL A 79 5.44 8.41 5.52
CA VAL A 79 4.45 7.34 5.52
C VAL A 79 4.73 6.36 4.39
N GLY A 80 4.51 5.08 4.64
CA GLY A 80 4.65 4.01 3.65
C GLY A 80 3.30 3.38 3.32
N ILE A 81 3.05 3.12 2.04
CA ILE A 81 1.95 2.26 1.58
C ILE A 81 2.61 0.98 1.09
N VAL A 82 2.63 -0.04 1.94
CA VAL A 82 3.55 -1.18 1.80
C VAL A 82 2.91 -2.50 2.22
N GLY A 83 3.51 -3.60 1.77
CA GLY A 83 3.26 -4.92 2.36
C GLY A 83 3.96 -5.09 3.71
N GLY A 84 3.43 -5.97 4.55
CA GLY A 84 3.82 -6.08 5.96
C GLY A 84 5.23 -6.60 6.22
N GLU A 85 5.81 -7.41 5.32
CA GLU A 85 7.07 -8.10 5.59
C GLU A 85 8.27 -7.13 5.82
N GLY A 86 8.38 -6.07 5.01
CA GLY A 86 9.48 -5.10 5.12
C GLY A 86 9.54 -4.43 6.49
N PRO A 87 8.47 -3.76 6.95
CA PRO A 87 8.43 -3.14 8.29
C PRO A 87 8.65 -4.13 9.44
N MET A 88 8.12 -5.36 9.35
CA MET A 88 8.31 -6.40 10.37
C MET A 88 9.77 -6.85 10.45
N ARG A 89 10.45 -7.01 9.31
CA ARG A 89 11.89 -7.32 9.29
C ARG A 89 12.75 -6.16 9.83
N ALA A 90 12.39 -4.92 9.54
CA ALA A 90 13.07 -3.77 10.12
C ALA A 90 12.89 -3.70 11.65
N PHE A 91 11.69 -4.00 12.13
CA PHE A 91 11.42 -4.10 13.57
C PHE A 91 12.27 -5.19 14.24
N LEU A 92 12.36 -6.37 13.62
CA LEU A 92 13.24 -7.46 14.06
C LEU A 92 14.73 -7.07 14.07
N ALA A 93 15.14 -6.24 13.12
CA ALA A 93 16.51 -5.72 13.05
C ALA A 93 16.82 -4.62 14.08
N GLY A 94 15.85 -4.30 14.97
CA GLY A 94 16.00 -3.33 16.06
C GLY A 94 15.40 -1.95 15.77
N ASN A 95 14.86 -1.70 14.59
CA ASN A 95 14.14 -0.45 14.31
C ASN A 95 12.69 -0.54 14.78
N THR A 96 12.50 -0.46 16.11
CA THR A 96 11.19 -0.59 16.77
C THR A 96 10.30 0.65 16.62
N ASP A 97 10.76 1.67 15.89
CA ASP A 97 10.02 2.88 15.61
C ASP A 97 8.90 2.66 14.57
N PHE A 98 9.01 1.62 13.72
CA PHE A 98 7.97 1.27 12.75
C PHE A 98 6.69 0.78 13.40
N VAL A 99 5.55 1.30 12.86
CA VAL A 99 4.21 0.92 13.32
C VAL A 99 3.20 1.01 12.17
N PHE A 100 2.30 0.05 12.10
CA PHE A 100 1.13 0.10 11.22
C PHE A 100 0.05 0.97 11.85
N ILE A 101 -0.48 1.91 11.07
CA ILE A 101 -1.54 2.83 11.48
C ILE A 101 -2.86 2.56 10.76
N GLY A 102 -2.88 1.58 9.86
CA GLY A 102 -4.06 1.12 9.14
C GLY A 102 -3.69 0.05 8.13
N SER A 103 -4.68 -0.75 7.71
CA SER A 103 -4.53 -1.74 6.66
C SER A 103 -5.60 -1.56 5.59
N ILE A 104 -5.18 -1.45 4.33
CA ILE A 104 -6.08 -1.40 3.18
C ILE A 104 -6.54 -2.81 2.81
N LYS A 105 -5.67 -3.83 3.08
CA LYS A 105 -5.93 -5.21 2.68
C LYS A 105 -5.16 -6.18 3.59
N ASN A 106 -5.89 -7.04 4.28
CA ASN A 106 -5.37 -8.00 5.28
C ASN A 106 -5.17 -9.43 4.75
N VAL A 107 -5.31 -9.63 3.45
CA VAL A 107 -5.08 -10.94 2.80
C VAL A 107 -4.22 -10.78 1.56
N LEU A 108 -3.38 -11.77 1.29
CA LEU A 108 -2.55 -11.78 0.09
C LEU A 108 -3.28 -12.53 -1.03
N THR A 109 -3.55 -11.83 -2.13
CA THR A 109 -4.24 -12.38 -3.30
C THR A 109 -3.35 -12.46 -4.53
N HIS A 110 -2.03 -12.55 -4.34
CA HIS A 110 -1.12 -12.87 -5.43
C HIS A 110 -1.46 -14.26 -5.98
N SER A 111 -1.18 -14.50 -7.24
CA SER A 111 -1.32 -15.81 -7.87
C SER A 111 -0.03 -16.18 -8.59
N ILE A 112 0.31 -17.45 -8.62
CA ILE A 112 1.36 -17.95 -9.52
C ILE A 112 0.69 -18.24 -10.86
N MET A 113 0.97 -17.35 -11.82
CA MET A 113 0.52 -17.49 -13.21
C MET A 113 1.56 -18.29 -13.99
N GLY A 114 1.15 -19.32 -14.69
CA GLY A 114 2.01 -20.18 -15.51
C GLY A 114 1.74 -20.04 -17.00
N LYS A 115 2.74 -20.34 -17.83
CA LYS A 115 2.56 -20.51 -19.28
C LYS A 115 1.45 -21.52 -19.58
N PRO A 116 0.89 -21.54 -20.81
CA PRO A 116 -0.25 -22.40 -21.16
C PRO A 116 -0.04 -23.91 -20.92
N ASP A 117 1.20 -24.39 -20.94
CA ASP A 117 1.60 -25.78 -20.66
C ASP A 117 1.76 -26.07 -19.15
N ILE A 118 1.82 -25.06 -18.28
CA ILE A 118 1.93 -25.18 -16.83
C ILE A 118 0.55 -24.97 -16.23
N LYS A 119 -0.12 -26.04 -15.80
CA LYS A 119 -1.53 -26.01 -15.39
C LYS A 119 -1.75 -26.35 -13.92
N ARG A 120 -0.87 -27.14 -13.32
CA ARG A 120 -1.00 -27.66 -11.97
C ARG A 120 0.22 -27.28 -11.13
N PRO A 121 0.10 -27.24 -9.80
CA PRO A 121 1.23 -26.94 -8.92
C PRO A 121 2.46 -27.82 -9.19
N GLU A 122 2.27 -29.11 -9.49
CA GLU A 122 3.36 -30.05 -9.74
C GLU A 122 4.17 -29.69 -11.00
N ASP A 123 3.54 -29.01 -11.97
CA ASP A 123 4.19 -28.57 -13.21
C ASP A 123 5.22 -27.44 -12.97
N LEU A 124 5.22 -26.85 -11.75
CA LEU A 124 6.21 -25.84 -11.34
C LEU A 124 7.58 -26.44 -11.00
N LYS A 125 7.70 -27.78 -10.85
CA LYS A 125 8.98 -28.43 -10.54
C LYS A 125 10.02 -28.16 -11.62
N GLY A 126 11.19 -27.67 -11.17
CA GLY A 126 12.29 -27.26 -12.04
C GLY A 126 12.09 -25.97 -12.83
N LYS A 127 10.93 -25.30 -12.70
CA LYS A 127 10.61 -24.08 -13.44
C LYS A 127 11.20 -22.82 -12.80
N ARG A 128 11.39 -21.80 -13.65
CA ARG A 128 11.77 -20.43 -13.22
C ARG A 128 10.51 -19.66 -12.88
N ILE A 129 10.39 -19.20 -11.63
CA ILE A 129 9.24 -18.44 -11.15
C ILE A 129 9.69 -17.01 -10.82
N GLY A 130 9.20 -16.04 -11.57
CA GLY A 130 9.41 -14.62 -11.29
C GLY A 130 8.67 -14.18 -10.03
N VAL A 131 9.36 -13.54 -9.09
CA VAL A 131 8.78 -13.20 -7.77
C VAL A 131 8.87 -11.71 -7.41
N GLY A 132 9.18 -10.86 -8.37
CA GLY A 132 9.46 -9.45 -8.11
C GLY A 132 10.79 -9.30 -7.39
N ARG A 133 10.78 -8.76 -6.18
CA ARG A 133 11.96 -8.70 -5.32
C ARG A 133 11.86 -9.70 -4.19
N ILE A 134 13.00 -10.29 -3.82
CA ILE A 134 13.12 -11.13 -2.62
C ILE A 134 12.72 -10.29 -1.39
N GLY A 135 11.89 -10.85 -0.51
CA GLY A 135 11.32 -10.12 0.64
C GLY A 135 10.15 -9.21 0.32
N GLY A 136 9.59 -9.28 -0.89
CA GLY A 136 8.34 -8.60 -1.26
C GLY A 136 7.14 -9.54 -1.28
N ASN A 137 5.93 -8.97 -1.43
CA ASN A 137 4.67 -9.73 -1.41
C ASN A 137 4.65 -10.90 -2.40
N GLY A 138 5.16 -10.70 -3.63
CA GLY A 138 5.21 -11.74 -4.65
C GLY A 138 6.13 -12.91 -4.26
N HIS A 139 7.27 -12.62 -3.65
CA HIS A 139 8.17 -13.64 -3.11
C HIS A 139 7.51 -14.39 -1.95
N TYR A 140 6.94 -13.66 -0.98
CA TYR A 140 6.24 -14.26 0.15
C TYR A 140 5.14 -15.21 -0.33
N PHE A 141 4.29 -14.75 -1.29
CA PHE A 141 3.22 -15.59 -1.82
C PHE A 141 3.77 -16.82 -2.56
N ALA A 142 4.82 -16.69 -3.38
CA ALA A 142 5.40 -17.83 -4.07
C ALA A 142 5.85 -18.93 -3.09
N VAL A 143 6.56 -18.51 -2.02
CA VAL A 143 7.00 -19.43 -0.96
C VAL A 143 5.82 -20.05 -0.22
N TYR A 144 4.86 -19.24 0.22
CA TYR A 144 3.69 -19.70 0.95
C TYR A 144 2.79 -20.60 0.09
N GLY A 145 2.45 -20.16 -1.13
CA GLY A 145 1.55 -20.87 -2.03
C GLY A 145 2.11 -22.21 -2.48
N MET A 146 3.40 -22.29 -2.78
CA MET A 146 4.06 -23.57 -3.11
C MET A 146 3.98 -24.53 -1.93
N ARG A 147 4.31 -24.10 -0.71
CA ARG A 147 4.19 -24.93 0.49
C ARG A 147 2.76 -25.40 0.73
N ALA A 148 1.77 -24.52 0.57
CA ALA A 148 0.36 -24.87 0.71
C ALA A 148 -0.12 -25.93 -0.29
N LYS A 149 0.61 -26.10 -1.40
CA LYS A 149 0.38 -27.14 -2.42
C LYS A 149 1.36 -28.31 -2.32
N GLY A 150 2.10 -28.44 -1.21
CA GLY A 150 3.02 -29.55 -0.97
C GLY A 150 4.35 -29.49 -1.72
N LEU A 151 4.72 -28.33 -2.26
CA LEU A 151 5.99 -28.11 -2.94
C LEU A 151 6.99 -27.44 -1.98
N ASP A 152 8.27 -27.78 -2.14
CA ASP A 152 9.36 -27.09 -1.46
C ASP A 152 9.88 -25.92 -2.34
N PRO A 153 9.64 -24.67 -1.95
CA PRO A 153 10.02 -23.52 -2.78
C PRO A 153 11.53 -23.36 -2.99
N LEU A 154 12.37 -24.03 -2.18
CA LEU A 154 13.83 -23.95 -2.30
C LEU A 154 14.41 -25.08 -3.16
N ARG A 155 13.71 -26.19 -3.33
CA ARG A 155 14.16 -27.37 -4.09
C ARG A 155 13.39 -27.59 -5.37
N ASP A 156 12.07 -27.33 -5.35
CA ASP A 156 11.18 -27.70 -6.43
C ASP A 156 11.08 -26.61 -7.52
N ALA A 157 11.55 -25.38 -7.27
CA ALA A 157 11.53 -24.32 -8.28
C ALA A 157 12.71 -23.33 -8.11
N ASN A 158 12.97 -22.58 -9.18
CA ASN A 158 13.96 -21.51 -9.18
C ASN A 158 13.23 -20.15 -9.04
N LEU A 159 13.26 -19.54 -7.86
CA LEU A 159 12.67 -18.22 -7.64
C LEU A 159 13.61 -17.14 -8.20
N ILE A 160 13.16 -16.44 -9.24
CA ILE A 160 13.94 -15.43 -9.97
C ILE A 160 13.50 -14.03 -9.57
N GLN A 161 14.43 -13.21 -9.09
CA GLN A 161 14.16 -11.80 -8.83
C GLN A 161 14.05 -11.05 -10.17
N THR A 162 12.85 -10.50 -10.45
CA THR A 162 12.53 -9.85 -11.73
C THR A 162 12.40 -8.33 -11.65
N GLY A 163 12.45 -7.75 -10.44
CA GLY A 163 12.31 -6.31 -10.22
C GLY A 163 10.99 -5.92 -9.55
N GLY A 164 10.20 -5.04 -10.14
CA GLY A 164 8.87 -4.68 -9.67
C GLY A 164 7.76 -5.54 -10.28
N ALA A 165 6.50 -5.21 -9.98
CA ALA A 165 5.35 -5.91 -10.54
C ALA A 165 5.25 -5.79 -12.08
N PRO A 166 5.53 -4.62 -12.71
CA PRO A 166 5.56 -4.50 -14.16
C PRO A 166 6.62 -5.39 -14.82
N GLU A 167 7.83 -5.45 -14.27
CA GLU A 167 8.92 -6.25 -14.80
C GLU A 167 8.63 -7.75 -14.64
N THR A 168 7.96 -8.13 -13.55
CA THR A 168 7.61 -9.54 -13.29
C THR A 168 6.62 -10.08 -14.32
N ILE A 169 5.57 -9.32 -14.66
CA ILE A 169 4.63 -9.74 -15.70
C ILE A 169 5.29 -9.74 -17.08
N GLN A 170 6.15 -8.78 -17.40
CA GLN A 170 6.88 -8.75 -18.66
C GLN A 170 7.83 -9.95 -18.80
N ALA A 171 8.50 -10.36 -17.71
CA ALA A 171 9.36 -11.55 -17.71
C ALA A 171 8.56 -12.83 -18.02
N LEU A 172 7.30 -12.94 -17.55
CA LEU A 172 6.42 -14.05 -17.91
C LEU A 172 6.02 -13.98 -19.39
N LEU A 173 5.55 -12.83 -19.85
CA LEU A 173 5.04 -12.65 -21.22
C LEU A 173 6.14 -12.82 -22.27
N SER A 174 7.37 -12.42 -21.97
CA SER A 174 8.53 -12.62 -22.86
C SER A 174 9.12 -14.04 -22.79
N GLY A 175 8.69 -14.88 -21.83
CA GLY A 175 9.25 -16.21 -21.63
C GLY A 175 10.57 -16.26 -20.87
N ALA A 176 11.03 -15.13 -20.32
CA ALA A 176 12.23 -15.09 -19.48
C ALA A 176 12.05 -15.92 -18.20
N VAL A 177 10.83 -16.04 -17.70
CA VAL A 177 10.42 -16.98 -16.66
C VAL A 177 9.27 -17.86 -17.15
N ASP A 178 9.05 -19.00 -16.51
CA ASP A 178 8.05 -19.99 -16.91
C ASP A 178 6.71 -19.78 -16.16
N ALA A 179 6.80 -19.22 -14.96
CA ALA A 179 5.68 -18.77 -14.16
C ALA A 179 6.04 -17.47 -13.43
N ALA A 180 5.05 -16.76 -12.90
CA ALA A 180 5.26 -15.51 -12.17
C ALA A 180 4.26 -15.35 -11.03
N SER A 181 4.74 -14.93 -9.86
CA SER A 181 3.91 -14.52 -8.73
C SER A 181 3.53 -13.05 -8.88
N VAL A 182 2.29 -12.80 -9.27
CA VAL A 182 1.76 -11.47 -9.58
C VAL A 182 0.42 -11.24 -8.89
N THR A 183 0.08 -9.98 -8.68
CA THR A 183 -1.21 -9.57 -8.10
C THR A 183 -2.09 -8.89 -9.12
N THR A 184 -3.33 -8.69 -8.78
CA THR A 184 -4.33 -7.92 -9.54
C THR A 184 -3.82 -6.48 -9.82
N PRO A 185 -3.88 -6.00 -11.08
CA PRO A 185 -4.56 -6.57 -12.24
C PRO A 185 -3.67 -7.45 -13.14
N GLN A 186 -2.41 -7.70 -12.81
CA GLN A 186 -1.48 -8.40 -13.69
C GLN A 186 -1.84 -9.89 -13.88
N ASP A 187 -2.31 -10.56 -12.81
CA ASP A 187 -2.84 -11.91 -12.87
C ASP A 187 -4.05 -12.01 -13.81
N THR A 188 -5.00 -11.09 -13.68
CA THR A 188 -6.18 -11.00 -14.52
C THR A 188 -5.79 -10.77 -15.99
N ARG A 189 -4.84 -9.85 -16.24
CA ARG A 189 -4.31 -9.60 -17.59
C ARG A 189 -3.67 -10.86 -18.18
N ALA A 190 -2.85 -11.56 -17.41
CA ALA A 190 -2.24 -12.81 -17.86
C ALA A 190 -3.30 -13.87 -18.21
N ALA A 191 -4.34 -14.02 -17.39
CA ALA A 191 -5.43 -14.96 -17.65
C ALA A 191 -6.18 -14.63 -18.97
N PHE A 192 -6.45 -13.35 -19.25
CA PHE A 192 -7.06 -12.94 -20.53
C PHE A 192 -6.14 -13.21 -21.74
N LEU A 193 -4.85 -13.34 -21.53
CA LEU A 193 -3.85 -13.73 -22.54
C LEU A 193 -3.63 -15.26 -22.64
N GLY A 194 -4.40 -16.08 -21.90
CA GLY A 194 -4.33 -17.53 -21.94
C GLY A 194 -3.33 -18.18 -20.99
N TYR A 195 -2.76 -17.42 -20.04
CA TYR A 195 -1.93 -17.98 -18.97
C TYR A 195 -2.81 -18.58 -17.87
N ASN A 196 -2.31 -19.63 -17.20
CA ASN A 196 -3.08 -20.37 -16.20
C ASN A 196 -2.84 -19.83 -14.78
N TYR A 197 -3.91 -19.79 -13.96
CA TYR A 197 -3.78 -19.74 -12.51
C TYR A 197 -3.28 -21.09 -12.00
N VAL A 198 -1.98 -21.24 -11.77
CA VAL A 198 -1.38 -22.49 -11.28
C VAL A 198 -1.57 -22.62 -9.77
N ILE A 199 -1.38 -21.52 -9.06
CA ILE A 199 -1.74 -21.37 -7.64
C ILE A 199 -2.50 -20.07 -7.51
N ASP A 200 -3.79 -20.16 -7.21
CA ASP A 200 -4.67 -19.00 -7.12
C ASP A 200 -4.72 -18.46 -5.66
N GLY A 201 -4.15 -17.28 -5.44
CA GLY A 201 -4.15 -16.66 -4.15
C GLY A 201 -5.52 -16.15 -3.69
N ARG A 202 -6.48 -16.01 -4.61
CA ARG A 202 -7.86 -15.64 -4.29
C ARG A 202 -8.61 -16.79 -3.61
N GLU A 203 -8.18 -18.03 -3.82
CA GLU A 203 -8.71 -19.23 -3.14
C GLU A 203 -8.01 -19.42 -1.79
N ILE A 204 -6.68 -19.26 -1.75
CA ILE A 204 -5.87 -19.53 -0.55
C ILE A 204 -6.02 -18.40 0.46
N ARG A 205 -5.99 -17.13 0.03
CA ARG A 205 -6.13 -15.92 0.84
C ARG A 205 -5.33 -15.96 2.15
N PRO A 206 -4.01 -16.21 2.13
CA PRO A 206 -3.26 -16.25 3.36
C PRO A 206 -3.37 -14.91 4.11
N PRO A 207 -3.58 -14.94 5.43
CA PRO A 207 -3.55 -13.74 6.24
C PRO A 207 -2.21 -13.03 6.07
N PHE A 208 -2.25 -11.73 5.73
CA PHE A 208 -1.05 -10.93 5.45
C PHE A 208 -1.45 -9.46 5.26
N ILE A 209 -0.69 -8.51 5.78
CA ILE A 209 -0.89 -7.10 5.42
C ILE A 209 -0.35 -6.90 3.99
N ALA A 210 -1.23 -7.06 2.99
CA ALA A 210 -0.86 -6.94 1.59
C ALA A 210 -0.69 -5.49 1.13
N ALA A 211 -1.45 -4.58 1.73
CA ALA A 211 -1.33 -3.14 1.58
C ALA A 211 -1.70 -2.48 2.91
N GLY A 212 -0.73 -1.92 3.60
CA GLY A 212 -0.92 -1.23 4.87
C GLY A 212 -0.30 0.15 4.87
N PHE A 213 -0.79 1.00 5.75
CA PHE A 213 -0.18 2.29 6.07
C PHE A 213 0.80 2.08 7.22
N VAL A 214 2.05 2.42 7.00
CA VAL A 214 3.11 2.37 8.00
C VAL A 214 3.73 3.74 8.20
N THR A 215 4.12 4.04 9.43
CA THR A 215 4.85 5.26 9.77
C THR A 215 5.81 4.98 10.92
N LEU A 216 6.45 6.03 11.43
CA LEU A 216 7.34 5.98 12.58
C LEU A 216 6.64 6.56 13.82
N ARG A 217 6.76 5.91 14.97
CA ARG A 217 6.22 6.42 16.26
C ARG A 217 6.76 7.79 16.59
N SER A 218 8.03 8.04 16.26
CA SER A 218 8.67 9.35 16.43
C SER A 218 8.00 10.43 15.56
N LEU A 219 7.54 10.10 14.35
CA LEU A 219 6.76 11.03 13.53
C LEU A 219 5.38 11.29 14.14
N ILE A 220 4.69 10.25 14.60
CA ILE A 220 3.38 10.38 15.27
C ILE A 220 3.50 11.33 16.47
N THR A 221 4.57 11.19 17.27
CA THR A 221 4.80 12.05 18.44
C THR A 221 5.07 13.51 18.05
N LYS A 222 5.86 13.72 16.99
CA LYS A 222 6.26 15.07 16.55
C LYS A 222 5.16 15.77 15.73
N ARG A 223 4.40 15.04 14.95
CA ARG A 223 3.45 15.57 13.95
C ARG A 223 2.16 14.77 13.89
N PRO A 224 1.43 14.59 15.03
CA PRO A 224 0.22 13.76 15.07
C PRO A 224 -0.86 14.26 14.09
N LYS A 225 -1.01 15.60 13.97
CA LYS A 225 -1.97 16.22 13.06
C LYS A 225 -1.72 15.83 11.60
N ALA A 226 -0.47 15.85 11.15
CA ALA A 226 -0.14 15.48 9.77
C ALA A 226 -0.51 14.02 9.45
N VAL A 227 -0.27 13.11 10.41
CA VAL A 227 -0.63 11.68 10.24
C VAL A 227 -2.14 11.50 10.27
N SER A 228 -2.87 12.20 11.16
CA SER A 228 -4.34 12.20 11.18
C SER A 228 -4.93 12.70 9.86
N GLN A 229 -4.46 13.85 9.36
CA GLN A 229 -4.90 14.39 8.07
C GLN A 229 -4.63 13.44 6.90
N PHE A 230 -3.49 12.75 6.91
CA PHE A 230 -3.20 11.71 5.93
C PHE A 230 -4.22 10.57 6.00
N MET A 231 -4.53 10.04 7.18
CA MET A 231 -5.48 8.95 7.34
C MET A 231 -6.90 9.33 6.91
N HIS A 232 -7.38 10.54 7.25
CA HIS A 232 -8.67 11.06 6.77
C HIS A 232 -8.68 11.22 5.23
N THR A 233 -7.59 11.72 4.65
CA THR A 233 -7.45 11.82 3.19
C THR A 233 -7.56 10.45 2.54
N MET A 234 -6.90 9.43 3.10
CA MET A 234 -6.97 8.06 2.55
C MET A 234 -8.37 7.45 2.70
N ALA A 235 -9.09 7.73 3.79
CA ALA A 235 -10.45 7.25 3.99
C ALA A 235 -11.41 7.84 2.93
N GLU A 236 -11.34 9.15 2.68
CA GLU A 236 -12.15 9.77 1.63
C GLU A 236 -11.74 9.30 0.22
N SER A 237 -10.44 9.09 0.00
CA SER A 237 -9.95 8.52 -1.27
C SER A 237 -10.50 7.12 -1.55
N LEU A 238 -10.65 6.29 -0.52
CA LEU A 238 -11.27 4.97 -0.64
C LEU A 238 -12.75 5.10 -1.04
N LYS A 239 -13.50 6.00 -0.41
CA LYS A 239 -14.88 6.28 -0.79
C LYS A 239 -14.98 6.70 -2.26
N VAL A 240 -14.16 7.66 -2.70
CA VAL A 240 -14.13 8.11 -4.09
C VAL A 240 -13.81 6.96 -5.03
N MET A 241 -12.77 6.18 -4.73
CA MET A 241 -12.38 5.02 -5.54
C MET A 241 -13.54 4.03 -5.70
N VAL A 242 -14.28 3.73 -4.63
CA VAL A 242 -15.34 2.71 -4.64
C VAL A 242 -16.63 3.24 -5.29
N SER A 243 -16.95 4.53 -5.11
CA SER A 243 -18.22 5.11 -5.55
C SER A 243 -18.24 5.55 -7.02
N ASP A 244 -17.07 5.89 -7.61
CA ASP A 244 -16.96 6.35 -9.00
C ASP A 244 -16.10 5.40 -9.84
N ARG A 245 -16.76 4.40 -10.43
CA ARG A 245 -16.10 3.38 -11.26
C ARG A 245 -15.42 3.94 -12.51
N GLU A 246 -16.00 4.97 -13.12
CA GLU A 246 -15.43 5.60 -14.32
C GLU A 246 -14.16 6.39 -13.96
N LEU A 247 -14.19 7.10 -12.86
CA LEU A 247 -13.01 7.74 -12.33
C LEU A 247 -11.94 6.69 -11.95
N ALA A 248 -12.36 5.59 -11.32
CA ALA A 248 -11.45 4.50 -10.97
C ALA A 248 -10.75 3.93 -12.22
N PHE A 249 -11.50 3.67 -13.29
CA PHE A 249 -10.90 3.21 -14.55
C PHE A 249 -9.89 4.21 -15.12
N ARG A 250 -10.25 5.51 -15.15
CA ARG A 250 -9.35 6.56 -15.69
C ARG A 250 -8.06 6.69 -14.84
N VAL A 251 -8.21 6.78 -13.52
CA VAL A 251 -7.08 7.00 -12.61
C VAL A 251 -6.15 5.80 -12.58
N ILE A 252 -6.70 4.62 -12.29
CA ILE A 252 -5.92 3.38 -12.21
C ILE A 252 -5.34 3.05 -13.58
N GLY A 253 -6.16 3.08 -14.64
CA GLY A 253 -5.74 2.76 -15.99
C GLY A 253 -4.55 3.60 -16.46
N ARG A 254 -4.59 4.92 -16.21
CA ARG A 254 -3.49 5.84 -16.52
C ARG A 254 -2.22 5.54 -15.72
N LYS A 255 -2.35 5.28 -14.41
CA LYS A 255 -1.20 5.08 -13.51
C LYS A 255 -0.48 3.73 -13.74
N ILE A 256 -1.19 2.69 -14.20
CA ILE A 256 -0.61 1.34 -14.40
C ILE A 256 -0.63 0.86 -15.86
N GLY A 257 -1.03 1.71 -16.80
CA GLY A 257 -1.08 1.36 -18.22
C GLY A 257 -2.13 0.30 -18.57
N LEU A 258 -3.26 0.28 -17.85
CA LEU A 258 -4.38 -0.66 -18.07
C LEU A 258 -5.49 0.00 -18.88
N THR A 259 -5.53 -0.29 -20.20
CA THR A 259 -6.49 0.30 -21.14
C THR A 259 -7.68 -0.61 -21.47
N ASP A 260 -7.55 -1.91 -21.23
CA ASP A 260 -8.63 -2.89 -21.47
C ASP A 260 -9.68 -2.80 -20.33
N ARG A 261 -10.88 -2.34 -20.70
CA ARG A 261 -11.98 -2.18 -19.77
C ARG A 261 -12.43 -3.51 -19.16
N LYS A 262 -12.43 -4.60 -19.91
CA LYS A 262 -12.86 -5.91 -19.41
C LYS A 262 -11.89 -6.44 -18.36
N VAL A 263 -10.60 -6.30 -18.61
CA VAL A 263 -9.54 -6.65 -17.63
C VAL A 263 -9.67 -5.80 -16.39
N PHE A 264 -9.86 -4.47 -16.56
CA PHE A 264 -10.07 -3.57 -15.42
C PHE A 264 -11.29 -3.97 -14.59
N ASP A 265 -12.44 -4.17 -15.23
CA ASP A 265 -13.68 -4.48 -14.52
C ASP A 265 -13.57 -5.79 -13.73
N ALA A 266 -12.97 -6.83 -14.34
CA ALA A 266 -12.73 -8.10 -13.65
C ALA A 266 -11.79 -7.94 -12.46
N ALA A 267 -10.67 -7.26 -12.66
CA ALA A 267 -9.66 -7.01 -11.63
C ALA A 267 -10.19 -6.15 -10.49
N TYR A 268 -10.85 -5.05 -10.82
CA TYR A 268 -11.41 -4.10 -9.85
C TYR A 268 -12.47 -4.76 -8.96
N ASN A 269 -13.42 -5.50 -9.57
CA ASN A 269 -14.46 -6.21 -8.80
C ASN A 269 -13.90 -7.27 -7.84
N GLN A 270 -12.80 -7.91 -8.21
CA GLN A 270 -12.12 -8.86 -7.33
C GLN A 270 -11.44 -8.15 -6.17
N GLU A 271 -10.75 -7.06 -6.45
CA GLU A 271 -10.00 -6.32 -5.43
C GLU A 271 -10.93 -5.69 -4.40
N LEU A 272 -12.05 -5.09 -4.81
CA LEU A 272 -13.02 -4.49 -3.88
C LEU A 272 -13.54 -5.45 -2.81
N LYS A 273 -13.59 -6.77 -3.09
CA LYS A 273 -14.07 -7.79 -2.13
C LYS A 273 -13.13 -8.04 -0.95
N VAL A 274 -11.92 -7.53 -1.02
CA VAL A 274 -10.85 -7.81 -0.05
C VAL A 274 -10.23 -6.54 0.54
N LEU A 275 -10.77 -5.36 0.18
CA LEU A 275 -10.37 -4.10 0.80
C LEU A 275 -11.05 -3.94 2.17
N GLU A 276 -10.33 -3.32 3.08
CA GLU A 276 -10.80 -3.00 4.43
C GLU A 276 -11.41 -1.59 4.45
N PRO A 277 -12.74 -1.46 4.53
CA PRO A 277 -13.39 -0.15 4.40
C PRO A 277 -13.09 0.81 5.55
N LYS A 278 -12.70 0.31 6.71
CA LYS A 278 -12.31 1.07 7.90
C LYS A 278 -10.81 1.00 8.21
N PHE A 279 -10.02 0.48 7.27
CA PHE A 279 -8.58 0.28 7.43
C PHE A 279 -8.19 -0.55 8.67
N GLU A 280 -9.08 -1.44 9.12
CA GLU A 280 -8.81 -2.27 10.29
C GLU A 280 -7.56 -3.12 10.08
N ILE A 281 -6.72 -3.17 11.11
CA ILE A 281 -5.52 -4.00 11.10
C ILE A 281 -5.85 -5.33 11.74
N ASN A 282 -5.82 -6.41 10.96
CA ASN A 282 -6.04 -7.75 11.50
C ASN A 282 -4.76 -8.28 12.16
N PRO A 283 -4.70 -8.46 13.49
CA PRO A 283 -3.52 -9.00 14.17
C PRO A 283 -3.09 -10.37 13.64
N ALA A 284 -4.05 -11.21 13.19
CA ALA A 284 -3.74 -12.52 12.60
C ALA A 284 -2.89 -12.38 11.31
N SER A 285 -3.04 -11.30 10.55
CA SER A 285 -2.23 -11.04 9.36
C SER A 285 -0.78 -10.70 9.70
N ILE A 286 -0.56 -10.02 10.83
CA ILE A 286 0.78 -9.76 11.38
C ILE A 286 1.38 -11.07 11.89
N GLN A 287 0.62 -11.82 12.72
CA GLN A 287 1.10 -13.07 13.29
C GLN A 287 1.51 -14.07 12.21
N ALA A 288 0.68 -14.29 11.19
CA ALA A 288 0.99 -15.19 10.08
C ALA A 288 2.28 -14.79 9.34
N THR A 289 2.52 -13.49 9.19
CA THR A 289 3.76 -12.97 8.58
C THR A 289 4.96 -13.20 9.50
N LEU A 290 4.83 -12.97 10.80
CA LEU A 290 5.88 -13.24 11.79
C LEU A 290 6.21 -14.75 11.86
N ASP A 291 5.20 -15.61 11.79
CA ASP A 291 5.37 -17.06 11.78
C ASP A 291 6.19 -17.51 10.55
N GLU A 292 5.92 -16.96 9.38
CA GLU A 292 6.70 -17.26 8.18
C GLU A 292 8.14 -16.71 8.28
N ILE A 293 8.32 -15.48 8.77
CA ILE A 293 9.65 -14.92 9.02
C ILE A 293 10.42 -15.77 10.02
N SER A 294 9.74 -16.33 11.03
CA SER A 294 10.37 -17.14 12.09
C SER A 294 11.05 -18.41 11.60
N ARG A 295 10.73 -18.87 10.39
CA ARG A 295 11.38 -20.02 9.76
C ARG A 295 12.83 -19.73 9.40
N THR A 296 13.16 -18.47 9.15
CA THR A 296 14.51 -18.02 8.79
C THR A 296 15.14 -17.15 9.88
N ASP A 297 14.32 -16.51 10.73
CA ASP A 297 14.76 -15.69 11.87
C ASP A 297 13.92 -16.01 13.11
N PRO A 298 14.36 -16.91 13.99
CA PRO A 298 13.61 -17.32 15.18
C PRO A 298 13.21 -16.19 16.13
N ARG A 299 13.87 -15.02 16.08
CA ARG A 299 13.54 -13.86 16.91
C ARG A 299 12.11 -13.36 16.65
N ALA A 300 11.56 -13.62 15.45
CA ALA A 300 10.20 -13.25 15.10
C ALA A 300 9.14 -13.87 16.02
N LYS A 301 9.42 -15.01 16.64
CA LYS A 301 8.51 -15.65 17.63
C LYS A 301 8.33 -14.85 18.91
N GLN A 302 9.22 -13.90 19.20
CA GLN A 302 9.17 -13.08 20.41
C GLN A 302 8.36 -11.79 20.22
N ILE A 303 8.02 -11.44 18.96
CA ILE A 303 7.28 -10.24 18.64
C ILE A 303 5.79 -10.55 18.71
N LYS A 304 5.07 -9.71 19.45
CA LYS A 304 3.60 -9.75 19.49
C LYS A 304 3.02 -8.76 18.47
N PRO A 305 1.95 -9.10 17.76
CA PRO A 305 1.32 -8.21 16.78
C PRO A 305 1.02 -6.81 17.31
N GLU A 306 0.61 -6.69 18.58
CA GLU A 306 0.25 -5.44 19.24
C GLU A 306 1.44 -4.45 19.31
N GLN A 307 2.66 -4.96 19.31
CA GLN A 307 3.88 -4.12 19.28
C GLN A 307 4.08 -3.40 17.93
N LEU A 308 3.37 -3.83 16.90
CA LEU A 308 3.46 -3.30 15.53
C LEU A 308 2.24 -2.48 15.13
N ILE A 309 1.24 -2.31 16.01
CA ILE A 309 -0.04 -1.66 15.72
C ILE A 309 -0.18 -0.36 16.52
N ASP A 310 -0.69 0.68 15.88
CA ASP A 310 -1.17 1.90 16.53
C ASP A 310 -2.54 2.29 15.93
N ARG A 311 -3.60 2.11 16.71
CA ARG A 311 -4.99 2.31 16.26
C ARG A 311 -5.52 3.72 16.49
N ARG A 312 -4.75 4.62 17.13
CA ARG A 312 -5.25 5.94 17.55
C ARG A 312 -5.96 6.73 16.46
N PHE A 313 -5.49 6.65 15.21
CA PHE A 313 -6.10 7.37 14.09
C PHE A 313 -7.36 6.69 13.56
N LEU A 314 -7.47 5.36 13.67
CA LEU A 314 -8.70 4.63 13.37
C LEU A 314 -9.75 4.95 14.43
N GLU A 315 -9.39 4.93 15.70
CA GLU A 315 -10.26 5.30 16.82
C GLU A 315 -10.71 6.77 16.76
N GLU A 316 -9.83 7.67 16.32
CA GLU A 316 -10.17 9.07 16.03
C GLU A 316 -11.25 9.16 14.95
N MET A 317 -11.07 8.48 13.81
CA MET A 317 -12.03 8.47 12.70
C MET A 317 -13.35 7.74 13.03
N GLU A 318 -13.34 6.76 13.93
CA GLU A 318 -14.55 6.15 14.49
C GLU A 318 -15.31 7.15 15.36
N LYS A 319 -14.59 7.82 16.27
CA LYS A 319 -15.16 8.75 17.24
C LYS A 319 -15.73 10.02 16.59
N ASP A 320 -15.08 10.54 15.57
CA ASP A 320 -15.55 11.74 14.85
C ASP A 320 -16.59 11.46 13.77
N GLY A 321 -16.99 10.18 13.59
CA GLY A 321 -18.00 9.75 12.64
C GLY A 321 -17.52 9.79 11.18
N THR A 322 -16.22 9.78 10.91
CA THR A 322 -15.68 9.81 9.54
C THR A 322 -16.12 8.60 8.74
N PHE A 323 -15.99 7.38 9.29
CA PHE A 323 -16.38 6.17 8.58
C PHE A 323 -17.89 6.10 8.31
N GLU A 324 -18.72 6.57 9.21
CA GLU A 324 -20.18 6.63 9.04
C GLU A 324 -20.59 7.64 7.97
N ARG A 325 -19.92 8.79 7.90
CA ARG A 325 -20.15 9.79 6.82
C ARG A 325 -19.72 9.27 5.47
N LEU A 326 -18.62 8.53 5.40
CA LEU A 326 -18.10 7.99 4.15
C LEU A 326 -18.85 6.73 3.67
N ALA A 327 -19.53 6.01 4.56
CA ALA A 327 -20.34 4.84 4.20
C ALA A 327 -21.67 5.19 3.50
N ARG A 328 -22.14 6.44 3.63
CA ARG A 328 -23.33 6.99 2.95
C ARG A 328 -23.01 7.40 1.52
#